data_bf9087d1ce2d40468399dce8fbaf0019
#
_entry.id   bf9087d1ce2d40468399dce8fbaf0019
#
_cell.length_a   1.000
_cell.length_b   1.000
_cell.length_c   1.000
_cell.angle_alpha   90.00
_cell.angle_beta   90.00
_cell.angle_gamma   90.00
#
_symmetry.space_group_name_H-M   'P 1'
#
loop_
_entity.id
_entity.type
_entity.pdbx_description
1 polymer ?
#
loop_
_entity_poly.entity_id
_entity_poly.type
_entity_poly.pdbx_seq_one_letter_code
_entity_poly.pdbx_strand_id
1 'polypeptide(L)'
;MKDIVQQYLATWNATGEERAALLRAHWSPGVTYTDPMAETTGHDGIAALVDGVRAQFPGHVFTQVGEADVHHRQTRFRWGLGPQGAEPPVIGFDVLVLDESGRIQDVRGFLDEVPA
;
A
#
# COMPACT_ATOMS: atom_id res chain seq x y z
N MET A 1 16.04 -5.27 10.44
CA MET A 1 15.36 -4.08 9.89
C MET A 1 14.04 -4.53 9.25
N LYS A 2 12.98 -3.81 9.53
CA LYS A 2 11.68 -4.18 8.96
C LYS A 2 11.61 -3.81 7.48
N ASP A 3 11.05 -4.71 6.68
CA ASP A 3 10.85 -4.50 5.26
C ASP A 3 9.71 -3.49 5.07
N ILE A 4 10.00 -2.37 4.40
CA ILE A 4 9.00 -1.31 4.21
C ILE A 4 7.82 -1.80 3.34
N VAL A 5 8.06 -2.71 2.39
CA VAL A 5 6.98 -3.27 1.58
C VAL A 5 5.99 -4.02 2.46
N GLN A 6 6.49 -4.83 3.41
CA GLN A 6 5.62 -5.56 4.32
C GLN A 6 4.85 -4.62 5.24
N GLN A 7 5.46 -3.53 5.69
CA GLN A 7 4.76 -2.52 6.49
C GLN A 7 3.70 -1.78 5.68
N TYR A 8 3.98 -1.50 4.42
CA TYR A 8 3.02 -0.91 3.50
C TYR A 8 1.80 -1.82 3.32
N LEU A 9 2.05 -3.09 3.00
CA LEU A 9 0.96 -4.07 2.80
C LEU A 9 0.19 -4.32 4.10
N ALA A 10 0.88 -4.37 5.24
CA ALA A 10 0.23 -4.52 6.53
C ALA A 10 -0.76 -3.36 6.79
N THR A 11 -0.41 -2.14 6.37
CA THR A 11 -1.29 -0.98 6.50
C THR A 11 -2.58 -1.18 5.70
N TRP A 12 -2.46 -1.71 4.48
CA TRP A 12 -3.62 -1.99 3.63
C TRP A 12 -4.47 -3.14 4.15
N ASN A 13 -3.87 -4.06 4.91
CA ASN A 13 -4.59 -5.21 5.48
C ASN A 13 -5.15 -4.96 6.88
N ALA A 14 -4.80 -3.84 7.51
CA ALA A 14 -5.21 -3.52 8.86
C ALA A 14 -6.43 -2.62 8.90
N THR A 15 -7.09 -2.57 10.06
CA THR A 15 -8.23 -1.69 10.30
C THR A 15 -8.04 -0.96 11.63
N GLY A 16 -8.79 0.13 11.82
CA GLY A 16 -8.89 0.82 13.12
C GLY A 16 -7.55 1.25 13.69
N GLU A 17 -7.35 0.99 14.97
CA GLU A 17 -6.17 1.44 15.70
C GLU A 17 -4.89 0.74 15.21
N GLU A 18 -4.98 -0.50 14.78
CA GLU A 18 -3.80 -1.19 14.23
C GLU A 18 -3.27 -0.45 13.00
N ARG A 19 -4.16 -0.06 12.09
CA ARG A 19 -3.77 0.72 10.92
C ARG A 19 -3.25 2.10 11.31
N ALA A 20 -3.91 2.76 12.26
CA ALA A 20 -3.46 4.07 12.73
C ALA A 20 -2.03 4.01 13.28
N ALA A 21 -1.70 2.96 14.02
CA ALA A 21 -0.36 2.76 14.55
C ALA A 21 0.66 2.55 13.43
N LEU A 22 0.30 1.78 12.39
CA LEU A 22 1.16 1.57 11.23
C LEU A 22 1.41 2.86 10.46
N LEU A 23 0.38 3.69 10.31
CA LEU A 23 0.53 5.00 9.65
C LEU A 23 1.51 5.89 10.43
N ARG A 24 1.35 5.97 11.75
CA ARG A 24 2.24 6.77 12.58
C ARG A 24 3.69 6.29 12.53
N ALA A 25 3.89 4.97 12.45
CA ALA A 25 5.22 4.38 12.49
C ALA A 25 5.95 4.44 11.15
N HIS A 26 5.24 4.25 10.05
CA HIS A 26 5.87 3.97 8.75
C HIS A 26 5.52 4.95 7.63
N TRP A 27 4.60 5.87 7.84
CA TRP A 27 4.16 6.81 6.82
C TRP A 27 4.41 8.24 7.29
N SER A 28 4.97 9.05 6.40
CA SER A 28 5.19 10.47 6.67
C SER A 28 3.83 11.16 6.92
N PRO A 29 3.74 12.12 7.85
CA PRO A 29 2.48 12.84 8.10
C PRO A 29 1.92 13.54 6.86
N GLY A 30 2.79 13.99 5.96
CA GLY A 30 2.39 14.67 4.73
C GLY A 30 2.44 13.78 3.49
N VAL A 31 2.33 12.47 3.66
CA VAL A 31 2.44 11.51 2.55
C VAL A 31 1.49 11.87 1.41
N THR A 32 1.98 11.72 0.17
CA THR A 32 1.17 11.87 -1.03
C THR A 32 0.95 10.52 -1.67
N TYR A 33 -0.23 10.30 -2.24
CA TYR A 33 -0.62 9.03 -2.83
C TYR A 33 -1.35 9.29 -4.14
N THR A 34 -0.96 8.57 -5.19
CA THR A 34 -1.62 8.65 -6.50
C THR A 34 -1.67 7.26 -7.11
N ASP A 35 -2.85 6.83 -7.53
CA ASP A 35 -3.02 5.64 -8.37
C ASP A 35 -4.12 5.93 -9.40
N PRO A 36 -4.47 4.98 -10.29
CA PRO A 36 -5.46 5.26 -11.34
C PRO A 36 -6.86 5.61 -10.81
N MET A 37 -7.18 5.24 -9.57
CA MET A 37 -8.52 5.40 -9.00
C MET A 37 -8.60 6.56 -8.01
N ALA A 38 -7.48 7.02 -7.44
CA ALA A 38 -7.51 7.98 -6.35
C ALA A 38 -6.23 8.80 -6.25
N GLU A 39 -6.37 9.99 -5.69
CA GLU A 39 -5.25 10.84 -5.31
C GLU A 39 -5.60 11.45 -3.96
N THR A 40 -4.70 11.32 -2.98
CA THR A 40 -4.96 11.81 -1.63
C THR A 40 -3.67 12.14 -0.90
N THR A 41 -3.78 12.79 0.25
CA THR A 41 -2.64 13.15 1.08
C THR A 41 -2.92 12.92 2.55
N GLY A 42 -1.84 12.69 3.33
CA GLY A 42 -1.92 12.60 4.79
C GLY A 42 -2.45 11.29 5.30
N HIS A 43 -2.30 11.07 6.60
CA HIS A 43 -2.75 9.83 7.24
C HIS A 43 -4.26 9.63 7.13
N ASP A 44 -5.04 10.71 7.32
CA ASP A 44 -6.50 10.60 7.23
C ASP A 44 -6.94 10.25 5.81
N GLY A 45 -6.27 10.84 4.80
CA GLY A 45 -6.54 10.52 3.41
C GLY A 45 -6.25 9.07 3.07
N ILE A 46 -5.11 8.56 3.54
CA ILE A 46 -4.75 7.15 3.34
C ILE A 46 -5.74 6.24 4.06
N ALA A 47 -6.12 6.57 5.31
CA ALA A 47 -7.07 5.76 6.07
C ALA A 47 -8.42 5.66 5.36
N ALA A 48 -8.92 6.78 4.83
CA ALA A 48 -10.19 6.79 4.10
C ALA A 48 -10.10 5.95 2.81
N LEU A 49 -8.98 6.06 2.09
CA LEU A 49 -8.75 5.30 0.88
C LEU A 49 -8.73 3.79 1.17
N VAL A 50 -7.99 3.38 2.20
CA VAL A 50 -7.89 1.96 2.57
C VAL A 50 -9.26 1.43 2.97
N ASP A 51 -10.02 2.17 3.78
CA ASP A 51 -11.37 1.77 4.18
C ASP A 51 -12.28 1.58 2.97
N GLY A 52 -12.20 2.50 2.00
CA GLY A 52 -13.02 2.42 0.80
C GLY A 52 -12.71 1.19 -0.05
N VAL A 53 -11.44 0.88 -0.24
CA VAL A 53 -11.04 -0.29 -1.02
C VAL A 53 -11.43 -1.58 -0.28
N ARG A 54 -11.21 -1.65 1.02
CA ARG A 54 -11.58 -2.84 1.79
C ARG A 54 -13.08 -3.08 1.79
N ALA A 55 -13.88 -2.02 1.77
CA ALA A 55 -15.34 -2.14 1.70
C ALA A 55 -15.79 -2.71 0.34
N GLN A 56 -15.07 -2.40 -0.73
CA GLN A 56 -15.38 -2.92 -2.07
C GLN A 56 -14.96 -4.38 -2.24
N PHE A 57 -13.97 -4.84 -1.49
CA PHE A 57 -13.41 -6.18 -1.61
C PHE A 57 -13.41 -6.89 -0.26
N PRO A 58 -14.59 -7.16 0.32
CA PRO A 58 -14.65 -7.79 1.64
C PRO A 58 -14.01 -9.18 1.62
N GLY A 59 -13.20 -9.48 2.65
CA GLY A 59 -12.52 -10.76 2.75
C GLY A 59 -11.28 -10.90 1.89
N HIS A 60 -10.91 -9.87 1.12
CA HIS A 60 -9.70 -9.89 0.30
C HIS A 60 -8.50 -9.39 1.09
N VAL A 61 -7.31 -9.84 0.71
CA VAL A 61 -6.06 -9.43 1.34
C VAL A 61 -5.08 -8.98 0.27
N PHE A 62 -4.17 -8.08 0.67
CA PHE A 62 -3.07 -7.62 -0.18
C PHE A 62 -1.85 -8.46 0.12
N THR A 63 -1.18 -8.96 -0.93
CA THR A 63 0.03 -9.76 -0.81
C THR A 63 1.08 -9.26 -1.79
N GLN A 64 2.35 -9.50 -1.47
CA GLN A 64 3.44 -9.16 -2.38
C GLN A 64 3.54 -10.22 -3.47
N VAL A 65 3.72 -9.76 -4.72
CA VAL A 65 3.90 -10.63 -5.88
C VAL A 65 5.33 -10.43 -6.38
N GLY A 66 6.14 -11.49 -6.31
CA GLY A 66 7.55 -11.41 -6.69
C GLY A 66 8.38 -10.64 -5.67
N GLU A 67 9.54 -10.20 -6.11
CA GLU A 67 10.49 -9.50 -5.25
C GLU A 67 10.45 -7.99 -5.47
N ALA A 68 10.79 -7.24 -4.42
CA ALA A 68 10.93 -5.80 -4.50
C ALA A 68 12.30 -5.43 -5.03
N ASP A 69 12.40 -4.28 -5.68
CA ASP A 69 13.65 -3.72 -6.16
C ASP A 69 13.86 -2.37 -5.46
N VAL A 70 14.98 -2.22 -4.78
CA VAL A 70 15.25 -1.08 -3.89
C VAL A 70 16.55 -0.43 -4.26
N HIS A 71 16.54 0.89 -4.43
CA HIS A 71 17.77 1.66 -4.49
C HIS A 71 17.51 3.06 -3.96
N HIS A 72 18.50 3.63 -3.27
CA HIS A 72 18.39 4.94 -2.64
C HIS A 72 17.15 4.97 -1.73
N ARG A 73 16.26 5.92 -1.90
CA ARG A 73 15.03 6.00 -1.11
C ARG A 73 13.80 5.52 -1.86
N GLN A 74 14.01 4.76 -2.95
CA GLN A 74 12.93 4.24 -3.77
C GLN A 74 12.82 2.74 -3.63
N THR A 75 11.58 2.26 -3.62
CA THR A 75 11.27 0.82 -3.61
C THR A 75 10.13 0.61 -4.60
N ARG A 76 10.29 -0.34 -5.52
CA ARG A 76 9.20 -0.74 -6.39
C ARG A 76 8.85 -2.20 -6.13
N PHE A 77 7.57 -2.53 -6.26
CA PHE A 77 7.11 -3.90 -6.06
C PHE A 77 5.73 -4.08 -6.69
N ARG A 78 5.35 -5.34 -6.86
CA ARG A 78 4.01 -5.70 -7.31
C ARG A 78 3.24 -6.30 -6.14
N TRP A 79 1.94 -6.10 -6.15
CA TRP A 79 1.04 -6.62 -5.12
C TRP A 79 -0.18 -7.27 -5.78
N GLY A 80 -0.78 -8.21 -5.06
CA GLY A 80 -2.03 -8.83 -5.46
C GLY A 80 -3.12 -8.53 -4.45
N LEU A 81 -4.36 -8.40 -4.93
CA LEU A 81 -5.54 -8.26 -4.10
C LEU A 81 -6.49 -9.39 -4.45
N GLY A 82 -6.83 -10.24 -3.51
CA GLY A 82 -7.72 -11.35 -3.72
C GLY A 82 -8.03 -12.10 -2.43
N PRO A 83 -8.85 -13.15 -2.53
CA PRO A 83 -9.14 -14.00 -1.38
C PRO A 83 -7.86 -14.63 -0.85
N GLN A 84 -7.79 -14.79 0.46
CA GLN A 84 -6.63 -15.41 1.09
C GLN A 84 -6.45 -16.85 0.58
N GLY A 85 -5.22 -17.18 0.18
CA GLY A 85 -4.90 -18.52 -0.30
C GLY A 85 -5.25 -18.80 -1.75
N ALA A 86 -5.78 -17.81 -2.48
CA ALA A 86 -6.13 -17.94 -3.89
C ALA A 86 -5.28 -17.01 -4.75
N GLU A 87 -5.23 -17.26 -6.05
CA GLU A 87 -4.57 -16.34 -6.96
C GLU A 87 -5.32 -15.00 -6.99
N PRO A 88 -4.61 -13.87 -6.83
CA PRO A 88 -5.28 -12.57 -6.81
C PRO A 88 -5.73 -12.16 -8.21
N PRO A 89 -7.02 -11.77 -8.36
CA PRO A 89 -7.51 -11.28 -9.65
C PRO A 89 -7.05 -9.88 -9.99
N VAL A 90 -6.60 -9.12 -9.00
CA VAL A 90 -6.08 -7.76 -9.21
C VAL A 90 -4.59 -7.76 -8.91
N ILE A 91 -3.79 -7.25 -9.84
CA ILE A 91 -2.35 -7.09 -9.67
C ILE A 91 -2.02 -5.63 -9.89
N GLY A 92 -1.32 -5.05 -8.96
CA GLY A 92 -0.85 -3.68 -9.04
C GLY A 92 0.66 -3.58 -8.92
N PHE A 93 1.15 -2.39 -9.19
CA PHE A 93 2.57 -2.05 -9.15
C PHE A 93 2.69 -0.71 -8.45
N ASP A 94 3.46 -0.65 -7.38
CA ASP A 94 3.65 0.58 -6.63
C ASP A 94 5.13 0.94 -6.52
N VAL A 95 5.38 2.26 -6.51
CA VAL A 95 6.68 2.82 -6.16
C VAL A 95 6.50 3.62 -4.89
N LEU A 96 7.31 3.30 -3.88
CA LEU A 96 7.36 4.02 -2.62
C LEU A 96 8.61 4.89 -2.61
N VAL A 97 8.46 6.16 -2.25
CA VAL A 97 9.60 7.05 -2.01
C VAL A 97 9.61 7.33 -0.51
N LEU A 98 10.76 7.09 0.12
CA LEU A 98 10.91 7.27 1.56
C LEU A 98 11.53 8.63 1.88
N ASP A 99 11.17 9.19 3.03
CA ASP A 99 11.81 10.40 3.53
C ASP A 99 13.13 10.05 4.24
N GLU A 100 13.80 11.05 4.77
CA GLU A 100 15.08 10.84 5.45
C GLU A 100 14.98 9.95 6.67
N SER A 101 13.80 9.88 7.30
CA SER A 101 13.58 9.05 8.48
C SER A 101 13.22 7.60 8.11
N GLY A 102 13.04 7.31 6.82
CA GLY A 102 12.65 5.98 6.35
C GLY A 102 11.14 5.77 6.31
N ARG A 103 10.35 6.82 6.51
CA ARG A 103 8.89 6.74 6.38
C ARG A 103 8.48 6.98 4.93
N ILE A 104 7.36 6.41 4.54
CA ILE A 104 6.81 6.57 3.19
C ILE A 104 6.32 8.01 3.02
N GLN A 105 6.90 8.75 2.07
CA GLN A 105 6.50 10.12 1.81
C GLN A 105 5.71 10.27 0.51
N ASP A 106 5.83 9.33 -0.43
CA ASP A 106 5.11 9.40 -1.70
C ASP A 106 4.86 7.99 -2.20
N VAL A 107 3.65 7.74 -2.69
CA VAL A 107 3.25 6.47 -3.29
C VAL A 107 2.75 6.74 -4.69
N ARG A 108 3.30 6.01 -5.67
CA ARG A 108 2.87 6.09 -7.07
C ARG A 108 2.47 4.69 -7.50
N GLY A 109 1.19 4.52 -7.78
CA GLY A 109 0.61 3.21 -8.05
C GLY A 109 0.02 3.09 -9.43
N PHE A 110 0.05 1.87 -9.94
CA PHE A 110 -0.48 1.50 -11.25
C PHE A 110 -1.22 0.18 -11.11
N LEU A 111 -2.14 -0.09 -12.02
CA LEU A 111 -2.82 -1.39 -12.10
C LEU A 111 -2.27 -2.13 -13.31
N ASP A 112 -1.77 -3.34 -13.10
CA ASP A 112 -1.25 -4.19 -14.17
C ASP A 112 -2.31 -5.12 -14.71
N GLU A 113 -3.13 -5.72 -13.82
CA GLU A 113 -4.18 -6.66 -14.18
C GLU A 113 -5.42 -6.39 -13.35
N VAL A 114 -6.56 -6.34 -14.01
CA VAL A 114 -7.85 -6.21 -13.35
C VAL A 114 -8.80 -7.23 -13.95
N PRO A 115 -9.85 -7.66 -13.23
CA PRO A 115 -10.84 -8.58 -13.78
C PRO A 115 -11.53 -7.97 -14.98
N ALA A 116 -11.83 -8.82 -15.96
CA ALA A 116 -12.55 -8.40 -17.17
C ALA A 116 -13.98 -7.97 -16.83
#